data_d2ec43e0dccb5ad9ccb0cc6eea4ccca0
#
_entry.id   d2ec43e0dccb5ad9ccb0cc6eea4ccca0
#
_cell.length_a   1.000
_cell.length_b   1.000
_cell.length_c   1.000
_cell.angle_alpha   90.00
_cell.angle_beta   90.00
_cell.angle_gamma   90.00
#
_symmetry.space_group_name_H-M   'P 1'
#
loop_
_entity.id
_entity.type
_entity.pdbx_description
1 polymer ?
#
loop_
_entity_poly.entity_id
_entity_poly.type
_entity_poly.pdbx_seq_one_letter_code
_entity_poly.pdbx_strand_id
1 'polypeptide(L)'
;MIGVVLKGHDYKYEVSELIKLFTSDFRFIDERDCMMVIENSIFYHGDKVFSRTVYCENYEEILSNVDHRDLSGLDERARKKTIKETIKRSMFKILEQKFKSNVPWGILTGIRPVKIVHALLDEGKDEEYIKEKLKEDYYIKDDKIELALNIAKRERQFIYPID
;
A
#
# COMPACT_ATOMS: atom_id res chain seq x y z
N MET A 1 12.43 15.13 -12.61
CA MET A 1 12.14 13.70 -12.80
C MET A 1 12.75 12.89 -11.67
N ILE A 2 12.02 11.90 -11.21
CA ILE A 2 12.45 11.01 -10.12
C ILE A 2 12.90 9.67 -10.70
N GLY A 3 14.09 9.22 -10.32
CA GLY A 3 14.55 7.88 -10.62
C GLY A 3 13.99 6.91 -9.57
N VAL A 4 13.52 5.76 -10.01
CA VAL A 4 12.97 4.72 -9.12
C VAL A 4 13.85 3.48 -9.22
N VAL A 5 14.41 3.07 -8.08
CA VAL A 5 15.28 1.90 -7.98
C VAL A 5 14.58 0.83 -7.17
N LEU A 6 14.51 -0.39 -7.70
CA LEU A 6 13.92 -1.53 -7.00
C LEU A 6 15.03 -2.55 -6.73
N LYS A 7 15.13 -2.99 -5.49
CA LYS A 7 16.12 -4.00 -5.06
C LYS A 7 15.44 -5.16 -4.36
N GLY A 8 15.76 -6.39 -4.80
CA GLY A 8 15.19 -7.61 -4.24
C GLY A 8 13.84 -7.99 -4.83
N HIS A 9 13.29 -7.19 -5.73
CA HIS A 9 12.04 -7.50 -6.42
C HIS A 9 11.92 -6.72 -7.72
N ASP A 10 10.91 -7.08 -8.52
CA ASP A 10 10.63 -6.44 -9.81
C ASP A 10 9.14 -6.11 -9.96
N TYR A 11 8.49 -5.69 -8.88
CA TYR A 11 7.07 -5.33 -8.89
C TYR A 11 6.85 -3.92 -9.47
N LYS A 12 7.33 -3.71 -10.69
CA LYS A 12 7.27 -2.41 -11.38
C LYS A 12 5.84 -1.92 -11.59
N TYR A 13 4.92 -2.83 -11.92
CA TYR A 13 3.52 -2.47 -12.15
C TYR A 13 2.90 -1.87 -10.90
N GLU A 14 3.00 -2.56 -9.77
CA GLU A 14 2.41 -2.14 -8.51
C GLU A 14 3.04 -0.83 -8.01
N VAL A 15 4.35 -0.70 -8.15
CA VAL A 15 5.08 0.50 -7.78
C VAL A 15 4.67 1.68 -8.68
N SER A 16 4.55 1.46 -9.99
CA SER A 16 4.10 2.48 -10.94
C SER A 16 2.71 3.01 -10.60
N GLU A 17 1.78 2.11 -10.34
CA GLU A 17 0.40 2.49 -10.01
C GLU A 17 0.36 3.33 -8.73
N LEU A 18 1.20 3.03 -7.76
CA LEU A 18 1.28 3.80 -6.53
C LEU A 18 1.89 5.19 -6.78
N ILE A 19 3.02 5.26 -7.47
CA ILE A 19 3.72 6.52 -7.72
C ILE A 19 2.85 7.47 -8.56
N LYS A 20 2.08 6.95 -9.50
CA LYS A 20 1.19 7.74 -10.35
C LYS A 20 0.11 8.49 -9.56
N LEU A 21 -0.20 8.08 -8.34
CA LEU A 21 -1.10 8.84 -7.47
C LEU A 21 -0.50 10.18 -7.04
N PHE A 22 0.82 10.32 -7.15
CA PHE A 22 1.55 11.51 -6.70
C PHE A 22 2.20 12.29 -7.84
N THR A 23 2.75 11.59 -8.83
CA THR A 23 3.44 12.22 -9.96
C THR A 23 3.47 11.29 -11.16
N SER A 24 3.53 11.87 -12.37
CA SER A 24 3.76 11.13 -13.61
C SER A 24 5.21 11.25 -14.08
N ASP A 25 6.02 12.08 -13.41
CA ASP A 25 7.38 12.39 -13.85
C ASP A 25 8.42 11.52 -13.14
N PHE A 26 8.42 10.23 -13.49
CA PHE A 26 9.38 9.26 -12.92
C PHE A 26 9.77 8.22 -13.97
N ARG A 27 10.89 7.55 -13.72
CA ARG A 27 11.32 6.40 -14.53
C ARG A 27 12.09 5.41 -13.65
N PHE A 28 12.04 4.15 -14.02
CA PHE A 28 12.86 3.12 -13.36
C PHE A 28 14.30 3.21 -13.86
N ILE A 29 15.24 3.12 -12.92
CA ILE A 29 16.67 3.13 -13.17
C ILE A 29 17.32 2.02 -12.34
N ASP A 30 18.53 1.61 -12.70
CA ASP A 30 19.21 0.50 -12.03
C ASP A 30 20.01 0.96 -10.80
N GLU A 31 20.51 2.19 -10.81
CA GLU A 31 21.34 2.75 -9.75
C GLU A 31 20.90 4.16 -9.40
N ARG A 32 21.40 4.66 -8.26
CA ARG A 32 21.08 6.02 -7.78
C ARG A 32 21.85 7.09 -8.54
N ASP A 33 21.66 7.21 -9.84
CA ASP A 33 22.37 8.18 -10.67
C ASP A 33 21.54 9.38 -11.13
N CYS A 34 20.48 9.67 -10.39
CA CYS A 34 19.64 10.87 -10.57
C CYS A 34 19.70 11.75 -9.34
N MET A 35 19.37 13.04 -9.50
CA MET A 35 19.35 13.99 -8.39
C MET A 35 18.24 13.67 -7.38
N MET A 36 17.12 13.13 -7.85
CA MET A 36 16.03 12.69 -6.99
C MET A 36 15.78 11.21 -7.23
N VAL A 37 15.87 10.39 -6.19
CA VAL A 37 15.73 8.95 -6.29
C VAL A 37 14.84 8.43 -5.16
N ILE A 38 13.90 7.57 -5.51
CA ILE A 38 13.17 6.74 -4.55
C ILE A 38 13.68 5.32 -4.76
N GLU A 39 14.24 4.74 -3.72
CA GLU A 39 14.70 3.35 -3.75
C GLU A 39 13.88 2.51 -2.79
N ASN A 40 13.35 1.41 -3.28
CA ASN A 40 12.68 0.43 -2.44
C ASN A 40 13.45 -0.88 -2.48
N SER A 41 13.72 -1.43 -1.31
CA SER A 41 14.42 -2.70 -1.13
C SER A 41 13.57 -3.63 -0.30
N ILE A 42 13.48 -4.90 -0.67
CA ILE A 42 12.89 -5.92 0.19
C ILE A 42 13.93 -6.92 0.61
N PHE A 43 13.79 -7.41 1.83
CA PHE A 43 14.63 -8.47 2.37
C PHE A 43 13.81 -9.30 3.34
N TYR A 44 14.30 -10.49 3.64
CA TYR A 44 13.61 -11.46 4.48
C TYR A 44 14.44 -11.80 5.69
N HIS A 45 13.78 -11.98 6.83
CA HIS A 45 14.39 -12.50 8.04
C HIS A 45 13.43 -13.54 8.63
N GLY A 46 13.78 -14.81 8.50
CA GLY A 46 12.87 -15.90 8.83
C GLY A 46 11.63 -15.82 7.94
N ASP A 47 10.45 -15.83 8.54
CA ASP A 47 9.18 -15.75 7.84
C ASP A 47 8.69 -14.31 7.63
N LYS A 48 9.51 -13.33 7.99
CA LYS A 48 9.12 -11.91 7.87
C LYS A 48 9.72 -11.28 6.62
N VAL A 49 8.90 -10.46 5.94
CA VAL A 49 9.37 -9.60 4.86
C VAL A 49 9.51 -8.18 5.40
N PHE A 50 10.58 -7.53 5.03
CA PHE A 50 10.85 -6.13 5.33
C PHE A 50 10.94 -5.36 4.01
N SER A 51 10.30 -4.20 3.98
CA SER A 51 10.39 -3.29 2.84
C SER A 51 10.90 -1.95 3.34
N ARG A 52 12.03 -1.53 2.80
CA ARG A 52 12.63 -0.25 3.13
C ARG A 52 12.57 0.66 1.92
N THR A 53 12.01 1.85 2.11
CA THR A 53 11.98 2.89 1.07
C THR A 53 12.81 4.08 1.53
N VAL A 54 13.65 4.57 0.65
CA VAL A 54 14.52 5.72 0.89
C VAL A 54 14.29 6.75 -0.22
N TYR A 55 14.18 8.00 0.17
CA TYR A 55 14.19 9.11 -0.77
C TYR A 55 15.53 9.84 -0.66
N CYS A 56 16.21 9.96 -1.77
CA CYS A 56 17.49 10.65 -1.88
C CYS A 56 17.33 11.92 -2.71
N GLU A 57 17.99 12.98 -2.31
CA GLU A 57 18.05 14.23 -3.03
C GLU A 57 19.50 14.68 -3.03
N ASN A 58 20.02 15.01 -4.23
CA ASN A 58 21.43 15.37 -4.41
C ASN A 58 22.38 14.30 -3.82
N TYR A 59 22.03 13.03 -4.04
CA TYR A 59 22.82 11.85 -3.60
C TYR A 59 22.88 11.65 -2.07
N GLU A 60 22.03 12.38 -1.32
CA GLU A 60 21.92 12.21 0.14
C GLU A 60 20.56 11.65 0.51
N GLU A 61 20.52 10.75 1.49
CA GLU A 61 19.27 10.20 2.01
C GLU A 61 18.56 11.26 2.85
N ILE A 62 17.35 11.64 2.44
CA ILE A 62 16.55 12.66 3.11
C ILE A 62 15.46 12.04 3.98
N LEU A 63 14.78 11.02 3.45
CA LEU A 63 13.68 10.33 4.13
C LEU A 63 13.88 8.83 4.03
N SER A 64 13.48 8.09 5.05
CA SER A 64 13.45 6.64 4.99
C SER A 64 12.28 6.10 5.80
N ASN A 65 11.78 4.94 5.38
CA ASN A 65 10.68 4.27 6.05
C ASN A 65 10.81 2.76 5.86
N VAL A 66 10.50 2.00 6.91
CA VAL A 66 10.50 0.54 6.87
C VAL A 66 9.14 0.04 7.29
N ASP A 67 8.60 -0.89 6.51
CA ASP A 67 7.40 -1.63 6.87
C ASP A 67 7.72 -3.13 6.84
N HIS A 68 7.01 -3.91 7.64
CA HIS A 68 7.26 -5.35 7.69
C HIS A 68 5.98 -6.11 8.00
N ARG A 69 5.94 -7.37 7.57
CA ARG A 69 4.81 -8.27 7.85
C ARG A 69 5.33 -9.70 8.00
N ASP A 70 4.62 -10.46 8.80
CA ASP A 70 4.85 -11.89 8.98
C ASP A 70 4.13 -12.65 7.87
N LEU A 71 4.87 -13.53 7.20
CA LEU A 71 4.34 -14.32 6.09
C LEU A 71 4.02 -15.77 6.50
N SER A 72 4.23 -16.12 7.77
CA SER A 72 4.01 -17.48 8.24
C SER A 72 2.55 -17.91 8.08
N GLY A 73 2.33 -19.14 7.68
CA GLY A 73 0.97 -19.70 7.50
C GLY A 73 0.24 -19.22 6.25
N LEU A 74 0.83 -18.35 5.45
CA LEU A 74 0.20 -17.85 4.22
C LEU A 74 0.51 -18.76 3.04
N ASP A 75 -0.51 -19.02 2.19
CA ASP A 75 -0.28 -19.68 0.93
C ASP A 75 0.47 -18.75 -0.04
N GLU A 76 0.84 -19.27 -1.21
CA GLU A 76 1.64 -18.50 -2.17
C GLU A 76 0.93 -17.22 -2.62
N ARG A 77 -0.36 -17.26 -2.87
CA ARG A 77 -1.14 -16.12 -3.32
C ARG A 77 -1.23 -15.04 -2.24
N ALA A 78 -1.56 -15.43 -1.02
CA ALA A 78 -1.63 -14.51 0.12
C ALA A 78 -0.25 -13.93 0.45
N ARG A 79 0.80 -14.74 0.32
CA ARG A 79 2.19 -14.32 0.51
C ARG A 79 2.56 -13.21 -0.47
N LYS A 80 2.31 -13.40 -1.77
CA LYS A 80 2.59 -12.39 -2.79
C LYS A 80 1.82 -11.10 -2.55
N LYS A 81 0.54 -11.23 -2.22
CA LYS A 81 -0.31 -10.07 -1.91
C LYS A 81 0.25 -9.27 -0.74
N THR A 82 0.62 -9.95 0.34
CA THR A 82 1.18 -9.32 1.53
C THR A 82 2.51 -8.62 1.23
N ILE A 83 3.38 -9.23 0.43
CA ILE A 83 4.64 -8.62 0.01
C ILE A 83 4.40 -7.33 -0.76
N LYS A 84 3.50 -7.37 -1.75
CA LYS A 84 3.15 -6.19 -2.55
C LYS A 84 2.59 -5.06 -1.70
N GLU A 85 1.72 -5.38 -0.75
CA GLU A 85 1.13 -4.39 0.15
C GLU A 85 2.19 -3.81 1.09
N THR A 86 3.13 -4.61 1.55
CA THR A 86 4.24 -4.15 2.40
C THR A 86 5.12 -3.14 1.65
N ILE A 87 5.41 -3.42 0.39
CA ILE A 87 6.15 -2.50 -0.49
C ILE A 87 5.38 -1.19 -0.62
N LYS A 88 4.10 -1.27 -0.95
CA LYS A 88 3.27 -0.08 -1.14
C LYS A 88 3.18 0.77 0.13
N ARG A 89 3.04 0.16 1.30
CA ARG A 89 2.96 0.91 2.56
C ARG A 89 4.26 1.66 2.85
N SER A 90 5.41 0.99 2.69
CA SER A 90 6.70 1.67 2.94
C SER A 90 6.93 2.83 1.98
N MET A 91 6.53 2.67 0.73
CA MET A 91 6.66 3.72 -0.28
C MET A 91 5.67 4.86 -0.08
N PHE A 92 4.43 4.54 0.28
CA PHE A 92 3.37 5.52 0.47
C PHE A 92 3.76 6.59 1.49
N LYS A 93 4.35 6.19 2.60
CA LYS A 93 4.79 7.12 3.64
C LYS A 93 5.82 8.12 3.12
N ILE A 94 6.74 7.66 2.29
CA ILE A 94 7.76 8.52 1.69
C ILE A 94 7.13 9.46 0.65
N LEU A 95 6.27 8.91 -0.23
CA LEU A 95 5.60 9.70 -1.26
C LEU A 95 4.70 10.79 -0.66
N GLU A 96 3.95 10.43 0.38
CA GLU A 96 3.06 11.37 1.06
C GLU A 96 3.86 12.53 1.67
N GLN A 97 4.98 12.25 2.30
CA GLN A 97 5.86 13.28 2.87
C GLN A 97 6.51 14.14 1.80
N LYS A 98 7.02 13.52 0.74
CA LYS A 98 7.71 14.24 -0.34
C LYS A 98 6.77 15.17 -1.10
N PHE A 99 5.59 14.70 -1.47
CA PHE A 99 4.64 15.45 -2.30
C PHE A 99 3.61 16.22 -1.50
N LYS A 100 3.50 15.97 -0.18
CA LYS A 100 2.52 16.62 0.71
C LYS A 100 1.11 16.58 0.14
N SER A 101 0.78 15.47 -0.53
CA SER A 101 -0.50 15.27 -1.20
C SER A 101 -1.49 14.55 -0.30
N ASN A 102 -2.77 14.82 -0.53
CA ASN A 102 -3.86 14.08 0.12
C ASN A 102 -4.32 12.96 -0.82
N VAL A 103 -4.06 11.72 -0.44
CA VAL A 103 -4.48 10.54 -1.21
C VAL A 103 -5.47 9.77 -0.34
N PRO A 104 -6.79 10.03 -0.51
CA PRO A 104 -7.81 9.57 0.45
C PRO A 104 -7.98 8.06 0.53
N TRP A 105 -7.72 7.32 -0.57
CA TRP A 105 -7.86 5.87 -0.60
C TRP A 105 -6.57 5.11 -0.31
N GLY A 106 -5.53 5.82 0.14
CA GLY A 106 -4.26 5.21 0.55
C GLY A 106 -3.57 4.44 -0.56
N ILE A 107 -3.12 3.23 -0.21
CA ILE A 107 -2.35 2.39 -1.15
C ILE A 107 -3.20 1.59 -2.13
N LEU A 108 -4.54 1.69 -2.03
CA LEU A 108 -5.41 0.92 -2.93
C LEU A 108 -5.35 1.47 -4.34
N THR A 109 -4.90 0.64 -5.26
CA THR A 109 -4.85 0.92 -6.69
C THR A 109 -5.53 -0.23 -7.43
N GLY A 110 -6.54 0.10 -8.23
CA GLY A 110 -7.22 -0.89 -9.05
C GLY A 110 -8.17 -1.85 -8.33
N ILE A 111 -8.39 -1.67 -7.03
CA ILE A 111 -9.31 -2.50 -6.23
C ILE A 111 -10.36 -1.59 -5.60
N ARG A 112 -11.62 -2.00 -5.66
CA ARG A 112 -12.70 -1.26 -4.98
C ARG A 112 -12.63 -1.51 -3.49
N PRO A 113 -12.53 -0.45 -2.65
CA PRO A 113 -12.44 -0.60 -1.19
C PRO A 113 -13.63 -1.35 -0.58
N VAL A 114 -14.82 -1.16 -1.14
CA VAL A 114 -16.06 -1.82 -0.68
C VAL A 114 -15.94 -3.34 -0.77
N LYS A 115 -15.23 -3.86 -1.76
CA LYS A 115 -14.99 -5.31 -1.89
C LYS A 115 -14.23 -5.87 -0.69
N ILE A 116 -13.26 -5.12 -0.19
CA ILE A 116 -12.49 -5.51 0.99
C ILE A 116 -13.40 -5.53 2.22
N VAL A 117 -14.26 -4.52 2.35
CA VAL A 117 -15.22 -4.45 3.46
C VAL A 117 -16.16 -5.65 3.43
N HIS A 118 -16.71 -5.99 2.26
CA HIS A 118 -17.58 -7.17 2.13
C HIS A 118 -16.87 -8.45 2.55
N ALA A 119 -15.62 -8.64 2.12
CA ALA A 119 -14.85 -9.82 2.47
C ALA A 119 -14.66 -9.94 3.98
N LEU A 120 -14.36 -8.83 4.66
CA LEU A 120 -14.17 -8.81 6.11
C LEU A 120 -15.50 -9.06 6.86
N LEU A 121 -16.60 -8.49 6.38
CA LEU A 121 -17.93 -8.76 6.93
C LEU A 121 -18.31 -10.23 6.77
N ASP A 122 -17.99 -10.83 5.62
CA ASP A 122 -18.25 -12.26 5.39
C ASP A 122 -17.44 -13.15 6.33
N GLU A 123 -16.27 -12.70 6.76
CA GLU A 123 -15.45 -13.38 7.77
C GLU A 123 -15.97 -13.18 9.20
N GLY A 124 -17.05 -12.40 9.38
CA GLY A 124 -17.63 -12.12 10.69
C GLY A 124 -16.90 -11.06 11.49
N LYS A 125 -16.08 -10.23 10.85
CA LYS A 125 -15.37 -9.15 11.55
C LYS A 125 -16.33 -8.01 11.89
N ASP A 126 -16.12 -7.37 13.05
CA ASP A 126 -16.93 -6.23 13.45
C ASP A 126 -16.43 -4.93 12.81
N GLU A 127 -17.20 -3.85 12.99
CA GLU A 127 -16.86 -2.56 12.38
C GLU A 127 -15.53 -1.98 12.86
N GLU A 128 -15.26 -2.12 14.16
CA GLU A 128 -14.01 -1.59 14.72
C GLU A 128 -12.79 -2.27 14.11
N TYR A 129 -12.85 -3.59 13.94
CA TYR A 129 -11.79 -4.35 13.28
C TYR A 129 -11.61 -3.89 11.84
N ILE A 130 -12.71 -3.72 11.09
CA ILE A 130 -12.68 -3.32 9.69
C ILE A 130 -12.07 -1.92 9.55
N LYS A 131 -12.51 -0.97 10.37
CA LYS A 131 -11.98 0.41 10.36
C LYS A 131 -10.49 0.43 10.62
N GLU A 132 -10.04 -0.28 11.65
CA GLU A 132 -8.65 -0.36 12.01
C GLU A 132 -7.80 -0.97 10.90
N LYS A 133 -8.28 -2.06 10.29
CA LYS A 133 -7.59 -2.73 9.20
C LYS A 133 -7.47 -1.85 7.96
N LEU A 134 -8.54 -1.16 7.57
CA LEU A 134 -8.51 -0.26 6.43
C LEU A 134 -7.52 0.89 6.65
N LYS A 135 -7.43 1.37 7.88
CA LYS A 135 -6.52 2.45 8.24
C LYS A 135 -5.07 1.98 8.30
N GLU A 136 -4.79 0.88 8.99
CA GLU A 136 -3.42 0.40 9.24
C GLU A 136 -2.80 -0.30 8.04
N ASP A 137 -3.59 -1.11 7.32
CA ASP A 137 -3.04 -1.90 6.21
C ASP A 137 -3.06 -1.16 4.89
N TYR A 138 -4.02 -0.23 4.70
CA TYR A 138 -4.20 0.45 3.41
C TYR A 138 -4.04 1.96 3.47
N TYR A 139 -3.92 2.55 4.66
CA TYR A 139 -3.77 4.01 4.85
C TYR A 139 -4.94 4.81 4.28
N ILE A 140 -6.14 4.24 4.31
CA ILE A 140 -7.35 4.93 3.86
C ILE A 140 -7.73 5.98 4.91
N LYS A 141 -8.14 7.16 4.46
CA LYS A 141 -8.54 8.26 5.37
C LYS A 141 -9.90 7.94 6.02
N ASP A 142 -10.11 8.47 7.23
CA ASP A 142 -11.27 8.13 8.07
C ASP A 142 -12.62 8.37 7.38
N ASP A 143 -12.77 9.50 6.67
CA ASP A 143 -14.01 9.80 5.95
C ASP A 143 -14.31 8.80 4.84
N LYS A 144 -13.28 8.28 4.18
CA LYS A 144 -13.41 7.27 3.13
C LYS A 144 -13.69 5.89 3.71
N ILE A 145 -13.15 5.59 4.89
CA ILE A 145 -13.47 4.36 5.61
C ILE A 145 -14.96 4.33 5.95
N GLU A 146 -15.48 5.42 6.50
CA GLU A 146 -16.92 5.54 6.81
C GLU A 146 -17.78 5.39 5.54
N LEU A 147 -17.36 6.02 4.45
CA LEU A 147 -18.07 5.92 3.18
C LEU A 147 -18.11 4.47 2.69
N ALA A 148 -16.98 3.78 2.69
CA ALA A 148 -16.89 2.40 2.25
C ALA A 148 -17.76 1.46 3.09
N LEU A 149 -17.76 1.64 4.42
CA LEU A 149 -18.61 0.89 5.33
C LEU A 149 -20.09 1.12 5.05
N ASN A 150 -20.50 2.37 4.89
CA ASN A 150 -21.90 2.72 4.62
C ASN A 150 -22.37 2.15 3.28
N ILE A 151 -21.55 2.20 2.25
CA ILE A 151 -21.87 1.62 0.95
C ILE A 151 -22.02 0.09 1.07
N ALA A 152 -21.08 -0.57 1.73
CA ALA A 152 -21.12 -2.01 1.92
C ALA A 152 -22.38 -2.46 2.67
N LYS A 153 -22.74 -1.77 3.76
CA LYS A 153 -23.96 -2.06 4.52
C LYS A 153 -25.21 -1.90 3.68
N ARG A 154 -25.28 -0.84 2.87
CA ARG A 154 -26.40 -0.60 1.96
C ARG A 154 -26.53 -1.70 0.92
N GLU A 155 -25.40 -2.07 0.30
CA GLU A 155 -25.38 -3.14 -0.70
C GLU A 155 -25.79 -4.48 -0.11
N ARG A 156 -25.41 -4.78 1.13
CA ARG A 156 -25.76 -6.05 1.79
C ARG A 156 -27.25 -6.19 2.05
N GLN A 157 -27.99 -5.10 2.20
CA GLN A 157 -29.44 -5.15 2.33
C GLN A 157 -30.11 -5.75 1.07
N PHE A 158 -29.47 -5.63 -0.09
CA PHE A 158 -29.96 -6.20 -1.33
C PHE A 158 -29.38 -7.59 -1.61
N ILE A 159 -28.12 -7.83 -1.23
CA ILE A 159 -27.44 -9.11 -1.48
C ILE A 159 -27.90 -10.17 -0.47
N TYR A 160 -28.09 -9.77 0.79
CA TYR A 160 -28.50 -10.65 1.88
C TYR A 160 -29.74 -10.06 2.54
N PRO A 161 -30.93 -10.24 1.92
CA PRO A 161 -32.16 -9.71 2.50
C PRO A 161 -32.43 -10.33 3.86
N ILE A 162 -32.80 -9.47 4.83
CA ILE A 162 -33.22 -9.92 6.16
C ILE A 162 -34.69 -10.27 6.08
N ASP A 163 -35.01 -11.51 6.42
CA ASP A 163 -36.38 -11.96 6.50
C ASP A 163 -37.07 -11.43 7.76
#